data_709f152ee44e46705398c36482b0a6f0
#
_entry.id   709f152ee44e46705398c36482b0a6f0
#
_cell.length_a   1.000
_cell.length_b   1.000
_cell.length_c   1.000
_cell.angle_alpha   90.00
_cell.angle_beta   90.00
_cell.angle_gamma   90.00
#
_symmetry.space_group_name_H-M   'P 1'
#
loop_
_entity.id
_entity.type
_entity.pdbx_description
1 polymer ?
#
loop_
_entity_poly.entity_id
_entity_poly.type
_entity_poly.pdbx_seq_one_letter_code
_entity_poly.pdbx_strand_id
1 'polypeptide(L)'
;MTEALPIIDVGAFLEKRAGAAATARAIEKACREFGFFYATGHGVGGQTVHALKEASARFFALPETSKSEIAIARGGRAWRGYFPVGEELTSGVPDLKEGLYFGEDLDASDPRVIAGWPLHGANLFPEDVPELAVAVRTFMAEAERAAHAIVACIALSLGLDVGYFHNRYTSRPTLLFRIFHYPPSAANDARWGVGEHTDYGLLTLLAQDDAGGLQVKTAHGWLEAPPIPETLVCNIGDMLDRLTGGYYRSTPHRVRNTSGRERYSFPFFFDPAFDAEIEPLPVRASLTKDDSATRWDKSNVHSFSGSYGDYLLGKVAKVFPNLARDVRISS
;
A
#
# COMPACT_ATOMS: atom_id res chain seq x y z
N MET A 1 20.86 7.40 21.37
CA MET A 1 20.74 7.54 19.90
C MET A 1 19.24 7.62 19.62
N THR A 2 18.80 8.60 18.88
CA THR A 2 17.40 8.70 18.44
C THR A 2 17.08 7.52 17.53
N GLU A 3 16.03 6.77 17.81
CA GLU A 3 15.55 5.69 16.96
C GLU A 3 15.14 6.27 15.60
N ALA A 4 15.52 5.62 14.50
CA ALA A 4 15.20 6.04 13.14
C ALA A 4 14.99 4.80 12.25
N LEU A 5 14.10 4.90 11.26
CA LEU A 5 13.93 3.84 10.27
C LEU A 5 15.21 3.67 9.44
N PRO A 6 15.65 2.44 9.16
CA PRO A 6 16.84 2.21 8.36
C PRO A 6 16.65 2.64 6.90
N ILE A 7 17.73 3.10 6.27
CA ILE A 7 17.80 3.39 4.84
C ILE A 7 18.55 2.25 4.17
N ILE A 8 17.95 1.62 3.17
CA ILE A 8 18.47 0.42 2.51
C ILE A 8 18.59 0.68 1.00
N ASP A 9 19.78 0.51 0.44
CA ASP A 9 19.98 0.51 -1.01
C ASP A 9 19.54 -0.82 -1.61
N VAL A 10 18.42 -0.81 -2.34
CA VAL A 10 17.90 -1.97 -3.07
C VAL A 10 18.42 -2.04 -4.51
N GLY A 11 19.09 -1.00 -5.00
CA GLY A 11 19.62 -0.92 -6.35
C GLY A 11 20.69 -1.98 -6.62
N ALA A 12 21.46 -2.37 -5.61
CA ALA A 12 22.43 -3.47 -5.75
C ALA A 12 21.76 -4.78 -6.17
N PHE A 13 20.56 -5.05 -5.70
CA PHE A 13 19.77 -6.23 -6.08
C PHE A 13 19.13 -6.07 -7.47
N LEU A 14 18.50 -4.92 -7.72
CA LEU A 14 17.86 -4.60 -9.01
C LEU A 14 18.84 -4.73 -10.18
N GLU A 15 20.06 -4.23 -10.01
CA GLU A 15 21.09 -4.23 -11.03
C GLU A 15 21.96 -5.50 -11.01
N LYS A 16 21.60 -6.49 -10.20
CA LYS A 16 22.35 -7.76 -10.04
C LYS A 16 23.82 -7.55 -9.70
N ARG A 17 24.13 -6.47 -8.97
CA ARG A 17 25.49 -6.13 -8.50
C ARG A 17 25.88 -6.99 -7.28
N ALA A 18 27.17 -7.01 -6.98
CA ALA A 18 27.64 -7.55 -5.72
C ALA A 18 26.99 -6.83 -4.53
N GLY A 19 26.53 -7.57 -3.52
CA GLY A 19 25.89 -6.98 -2.33
C GLY A 19 24.47 -7.47 -2.04
N ALA A 20 23.84 -8.21 -2.94
CA ALA A 20 22.46 -8.71 -2.75
C ALA A 20 22.25 -9.41 -1.39
N ALA A 21 23.20 -10.21 -0.93
CA ALA A 21 23.12 -10.85 0.39
C ALA A 21 23.20 -9.86 1.56
N ALA A 22 23.91 -8.74 1.41
CA ALA A 22 23.95 -7.70 2.44
C ALA A 22 22.65 -6.92 2.47
N THR A 23 22.08 -6.58 1.30
CA THR A 23 20.75 -5.97 1.18
C THR A 23 19.68 -6.88 1.80
N ALA A 24 19.68 -8.18 1.51
CA ALA A 24 18.73 -9.12 2.09
C ALA A 24 18.83 -9.17 3.63
N ARG A 25 20.03 -9.19 4.22
CA ARG A 25 20.22 -9.13 5.67
C ARG A 25 19.75 -7.80 6.28
N ALA A 26 19.95 -6.68 5.59
CA ALA A 26 19.48 -5.37 6.03
C ALA A 26 17.94 -5.32 6.04
N ILE A 27 17.30 -5.85 4.99
CA ILE A 27 15.83 -5.98 4.91
C ILE A 27 15.31 -6.91 6.02
N GLU A 28 15.96 -8.07 6.25
CA GLU A 28 15.58 -8.98 7.35
C GLU A 28 15.55 -8.24 8.68
N LYS A 29 16.63 -7.53 8.99
CA LYS A 29 16.71 -6.75 10.23
C LYS A 29 15.62 -5.71 10.33
N ALA A 30 15.40 -4.92 9.28
CA ALA A 30 14.37 -3.89 9.23
C ALA A 30 12.94 -4.45 9.40
N CYS A 31 12.62 -5.53 8.70
CA CYS A 31 11.31 -6.20 8.77
C CYS A 31 11.02 -6.80 10.16
N ARG A 32 12.07 -7.22 10.88
CA ARG A 32 11.93 -7.76 12.24
C ARG A 32 11.81 -6.68 13.33
N GLU A 33 12.56 -5.58 13.16
CA GLU A 33 12.64 -4.53 14.18
C GLU A 33 11.53 -3.52 14.02
N PHE A 34 11.26 -3.09 12.79
CA PHE A 34 10.33 -2.00 12.50
C PHE A 34 9.14 -2.41 11.62
N GLY A 35 9.28 -3.43 10.77
CA GLY A 35 8.34 -3.69 9.67
C GLY A 35 8.37 -2.61 8.59
N PHE A 36 9.28 -1.63 8.70
CA PHE A 36 9.43 -0.43 7.86
C PHE A 36 10.90 -0.14 7.56
N PHE A 37 11.16 0.44 6.39
CA PHE A 37 12.47 0.99 6.00
C PHE A 37 12.30 2.00 4.86
N TYR A 38 13.32 2.83 4.63
CA TYR A 38 13.44 3.62 3.42
C TYR A 38 14.24 2.84 2.38
N ALA A 39 13.73 2.75 1.16
CA ALA A 39 14.46 2.19 0.03
C ALA A 39 15.08 3.30 -0.82
N THR A 40 16.36 3.17 -1.15
CA THR A 40 17.07 3.94 -2.18
C THR A 40 17.43 3.03 -3.35
N GLY A 41 17.78 3.62 -4.51
CA GLY A 41 18.14 2.83 -5.69
C GLY A 41 16.98 1.97 -6.24
N HIS A 42 15.75 2.30 -5.90
CA HIS A 42 14.54 1.53 -6.22
C HIS A 42 14.09 1.64 -7.68
N GLY A 43 14.69 2.51 -8.49
CA GLY A 43 14.39 2.64 -9.91
C GLY A 43 13.09 3.38 -10.26
N VAL A 44 12.38 3.92 -9.29
CA VAL A 44 11.29 4.89 -9.53
C VAL A 44 11.92 6.26 -9.72
N GLY A 45 11.68 6.87 -10.88
CA GLY A 45 12.33 8.13 -11.26
C GLY A 45 11.82 9.33 -10.45
N GLY A 46 12.71 10.24 -10.04
CA GLY A 46 12.31 11.49 -9.38
C GLY A 46 11.38 12.34 -10.25
N GLN A 47 11.57 12.35 -11.58
CA GLN A 47 10.67 13.02 -12.52
C GLN A 47 9.29 12.35 -12.57
N THR A 48 9.21 11.04 -12.44
CA THR A 48 7.94 10.30 -12.38
C THR A 48 7.14 10.72 -11.16
N VAL A 49 7.77 10.77 -9.98
CA VAL A 49 7.12 11.22 -8.73
C VAL A 49 6.71 12.70 -8.82
N HIS A 50 7.55 13.54 -9.42
CA HIS A 50 7.24 14.96 -9.61
C HIS A 50 6.02 15.15 -10.53
N ALA A 51 6.01 14.50 -11.70
CA ALA A 51 4.88 14.57 -12.64
C ALA A 51 3.58 14.06 -12.02
N LEU A 52 3.66 12.98 -11.22
CA LEU A 52 2.52 12.44 -10.49
C LEU A 52 1.98 13.46 -9.48
N LYS A 53 2.86 14.10 -8.71
CA LYS A 53 2.48 15.13 -7.74
C LYS A 53 1.82 16.34 -8.41
N GLU A 54 2.39 16.83 -9.52
CA GLU A 54 1.82 17.97 -10.24
C GLU A 54 0.44 17.67 -10.85
N ALA A 55 0.29 16.51 -11.51
CA ALA A 55 -0.99 16.10 -12.06
C ALA A 55 -2.05 15.90 -10.95
N SER A 56 -1.65 15.32 -9.82
CA SER A 56 -2.52 15.15 -8.65
C SER A 56 -2.97 16.50 -8.08
N ALA A 57 -2.05 17.44 -7.91
CA ALA A 57 -2.39 18.78 -7.42
C ALA A 57 -3.38 19.50 -8.34
N ARG A 58 -3.22 19.36 -9.66
CA ARG A 58 -4.21 19.92 -10.61
C ARG A 58 -5.57 19.25 -10.50
N PHE A 59 -5.62 17.94 -10.35
CA PHE A 59 -6.88 17.23 -10.16
C PHE A 59 -7.61 17.65 -8.86
N PHE A 60 -6.91 17.67 -7.73
CA PHE A 60 -7.56 18.03 -6.46
C PHE A 60 -7.95 19.50 -6.36
N ALA A 61 -7.37 20.37 -7.18
CA ALA A 61 -7.78 21.76 -7.32
C ALA A 61 -9.06 21.96 -8.15
N LEU A 62 -9.55 20.93 -8.86
CA LEU A 62 -10.79 21.00 -9.63
C LEU A 62 -12.00 21.18 -8.70
N PRO A 63 -13.10 21.79 -9.21
CA PRO A 63 -14.38 21.79 -8.50
C PRO A 63 -14.84 20.37 -8.14
N GLU A 64 -15.54 20.21 -7.04
CA GLU A 64 -16.08 18.94 -6.57
C GLU A 64 -16.95 18.23 -7.64
N THR A 65 -17.68 19.03 -8.44
CA THR A 65 -18.50 18.51 -9.55
C THR A 65 -17.65 17.79 -10.60
N SER A 66 -16.51 18.37 -11.01
CA SER A 66 -15.60 17.72 -11.98
C SER A 66 -14.92 16.48 -11.37
N LYS A 67 -14.47 16.56 -10.10
CA LYS A 67 -13.88 15.38 -9.43
C LYS A 67 -14.88 14.22 -9.34
N SER A 68 -16.15 14.52 -9.09
CA SER A 68 -17.23 13.54 -8.95
C SER A 68 -17.62 12.84 -10.28
N GLU A 69 -17.18 13.36 -11.43
CA GLU A 69 -17.39 12.68 -12.72
C GLU A 69 -16.69 11.33 -12.77
N ILE A 70 -15.63 11.16 -12.01
CA ILE A 70 -14.92 9.89 -11.84
C ILE A 70 -15.08 9.32 -10.42
N ALA A 71 -16.21 9.57 -9.76
CA ALA A 71 -16.47 9.05 -8.42
C ALA A 71 -16.33 7.52 -8.36
N ILE A 72 -15.80 6.98 -7.26
CA ILE A 72 -15.56 5.55 -7.06
C ILE A 72 -16.82 4.70 -7.29
N ALA A 73 -18.00 5.24 -7.00
CA ALA A 73 -19.29 4.59 -7.27
C ALA A 73 -19.54 4.34 -8.78
N ARG A 74 -18.89 5.10 -9.68
CA ARG A 74 -18.96 4.89 -11.13
C ARG A 74 -18.03 3.78 -11.62
N GLY A 75 -17.01 3.44 -10.83
CA GLY A 75 -16.09 2.33 -11.09
C GLY A 75 -16.72 0.94 -10.94
N GLY A 76 -17.96 0.85 -10.49
CA GLY A 76 -18.68 -0.41 -10.31
C GLY A 76 -17.89 -1.38 -9.45
N ARG A 77 -17.80 -2.65 -9.88
CA ARG A 77 -17.08 -3.70 -9.14
C ARG A 77 -15.55 -3.51 -9.08
N ALA A 78 -14.97 -2.64 -9.93
CA ALA A 78 -13.54 -2.36 -9.93
C ALA A 78 -13.11 -1.47 -8.75
N TRP A 79 -14.02 -0.69 -8.17
CA TRP A 79 -13.73 0.27 -7.10
C TRP A 79 -12.57 1.20 -7.45
N ARG A 80 -12.66 1.81 -8.60
CA ARG A 80 -11.71 2.80 -9.11
C ARG A 80 -12.36 4.16 -9.12
N GLY A 81 -11.57 5.19 -8.87
CA GLY A 81 -12.02 6.58 -8.99
C GLY A 81 -11.86 7.38 -7.71
N TYR A 82 -12.55 8.51 -7.69
CA TYR A 82 -12.48 9.53 -6.65
C TYR A 82 -13.43 9.27 -5.48
N PHE A 83 -12.98 9.58 -4.28
CA PHE A 83 -13.81 9.69 -3.08
C PHE A 83 -13.48 11.00 -2.32
N PRO A 84 -14.50 11.71 -1.81
CA PRO A 84 -14.33 12.97 -1.10
C PRO A 84 -13.85 12.77 0.35
N VAL A 85 -13.52 13.89 1.00
CA VAL A 85 -13.06 13.92 2.39
C VAL A 85 -14.07 13.26 3.32
N GLY A 86 -13.60 12.31 4.12
CA GLY A 86 -14.39 11.64 5.17
C GLY A 86 -15.21 10.44 4.70
N GLU A 87 -15.15 10.03 3.44
CA GLU A 87 -15.83 8.81 2.99
C GLU A 87 -15.09 7.52 3.38
N GLU A 88 -13.78 7.57 3.51
CA GLU A 88 -12.99 6.42 3.98
C GLU A 88 -12.96 6.38 5.50
N LEU A 89 -13.22 5.20 6.08
CA LEU A 89 -13.34 4.99 7.53
C LEU A 89 -12.19 4.14 8.06
N THR A 90 -10.95 4.64 8.02
CA THR A 90 -9.84 3.93 8.65
C THR A 90 -10.04 3.91 10.17
N SER A 91 -9.87 2.76 10.77
CA SER A 91 -10.17 2.56 12.21
C SER A 91 -11.62 2.87 12.61
N GLY A 92 -12.56 2.85 11.66
CA GLY A 92 -13.99 3.11 11.89
C GLY A 92 -14.35 4.59 12.12
N VAL A 93 -13.43 5.51 11.83
CA VAL A 93 -13.62 6.96 11.96
C VAL A 93 -13.32 7.61 10.61
N PRO A 94 -14.08 8.63 10.17
CA PRO A 94 -13.82 9.35 8.93
C PRO A 94 -12.41 9.95 8.89
N ASP A 95 -11.67 9.63 7.83
CA ASP A 95 -10.34 10.18 7.58
C ASP A 95 -10.41 11.60 7.02
N LEU A 96 -9.48 12.46 7.44
CA LEU A 96 -9.36 13.81 6.93
C LEU A 96 -8.51 13.81 5.64
N LYS A 97 -9.00 13.11 4.63
CA LYS A 97 -8.40 13.04 3.29
C LYS A 97 -9.45 12.77 2.23
N GLU A 98 -9.16 13.17 1.03
CA GLU A 98 -9.81 12.71 -0.21
C GLU A 98 -8.81 11.91 -1.04
N GLY A 99 -9.26 11.19 -2.06
CA GLY A 99 -8.31 10.40 -2.83
C GLY A 99 -8.83 9.81 -4.12
N LEU A 100 -7.88 9.24 -4.84
CA LEU A 100 -8.09 8.46 -6.07
C LEU A 100 -7.64 7.03 -5.87
N TYR A 101 -8.44 6.07 -6.33
CA TYR A 101 -8.13 4.65 -6.33
C TYR A 101 -7.90 4.14 -7.74
N PHE A 102 -6.77 3.47 -7.92
CA PHE A 102 -6.34 2.81 -9.15
C PHE A 102 -5.90 1.38 -8.88
N GLY A 103 -5.76 0.60 -9.92
CA GLY A 103 -5.15 -0.73 -9.90
C GLY A 103 -4.70 -1.14 -11.29
N GLU A 104 -4.48 -2.42 -11.53
CA GLU A 104 -4.23 -2.94 -12.86
C GLU A 104 -5.36 -2.49 -13.81
N ASP A 105 -4.99 -1.85 -14.92
CA ASP A 105 -5.97 -1.26 -15.87
C ASP A 105 -6.45 -2.35 -16.83
N LEU A 106 -7.59 -2.93 -16.53
CA LEU A 106 -8.14 -4.10 -17.24
C LEU A 106 -9.32 -3.68 -18.10
N ASP A 107 -9.29 -4.05 -19.36
CA ASP A 107 -10.40 -3.82 -20.27
C ASP A 107 -11.54 -4.85 -20.10
N ALA A 108 -12.66 -4.61 -20.78
CA ALA A 108 -13.84 -5.46 -20.69
C ALA A 108 -13.65 -6.89 -21.24
N SER A 109 -12.55 -7.17 -21.95
CA SER A 109 -12.23 -8.50 -22.49
C SER A 109 -11.38 -9.34 -21.55
N ASP A 110 -10.85 -8.76 -20.46
CA ASP A 110 -10.08 -9.51 -19.46
C ASP A 110 -10.95 -10.59 -18.81
N PRO A 111 -10.47 -11.83 -18.72
CA PRO A 111 -11.25 -12.94 -18.15
C PRO A 111 -11.74 -12.69 -16.72
N ARG A 112 -10.99 -11.93 -15.90
CA ARG A 112 -11.36 -11.58 -14.52
C ARG A 112 -12.51 -10.58 -14.50
N VAL A 113 -12.53 -9.65 -15.45
CA VAL A 113 -13.62 -8.67 -15.64
C VAL A 113 -14.87 -9.36 -16.13
N ILE A 114 -14.75 -10.26 -17.13
CA ILE A 114 -15.85 -11.08 -17.64
C ILE A 114 -16.43 -11.96 -16.52
N ALA A 115 -15.59 -12.57 -15.70
CA ALA A 115 -16.00 -13.37 -14.56
C ALA A 115 -16.59 -12.52 -13.39
N GLY A 116 -16.54 -11.19 -13.50
CA GLY A 116 -17.06 -10.27 -12.49
C GLY A 116 -16.25 -10.26 -11.19
N TRP A 117 -14.95 -10.50 -11.23
CA TRP A 117 -14.11 -10.43 -10.04
C TRP A 117 -14.15 -9.02 -9.45
N PRO A 118 -14.36 -8.90 -8.12
CA PRO A 118 -14.29 -7.59 -7.46
C PRO A 118 -12.87 -7.02 -7.52
N LEU A 119 -12.76 -5.69 -7.49
CA LEU A 119 -11.50 -4.94 -7.60
C LEU A 119 -10.76 -5.11 -8.95
N HIS A 120 -11.40 -5.70 -9.96
CA HIS A 120 -10.85 -5.88 -11.31
C HIS A 120 -11.67 -5.09 -12.32
N GLY A 121 -11.02 -4.28 -13.16
CA GLY A 121 -11.64 -3.48 -14.21
C GLY A 121 -10.80 -2.28 -14.61
N ALA A 122 -11.38 -1.42 -15.44
CA ALA A 122 -10.72 -0.23 -15.94
C ALA A 122 -10.55 0.84 -14.85
N ASN A 123 -9.45 1.58 -14.94
CA ASN A 123 -9.27 2.78 -14.14
C ASN A 123 -10.11 3.94 -14.70
N LEU A 124 -10.57 4.82 -13.81
CA LEU A 124 -11.25 6.06 -14.18
C LEU A 124 -10.24 7.21 -14.14
N PHE A 125 -10.16 7.97 -15.24
CA PHE A 125 -9.29 9.13 -15.34
C PHE A 125 -10.10 10.38 -15.70
N PRO A 126 -9.76 11.56 -15.12
CA PRO A 126 -10.45 12.80 -15.43
C PRO A 126 -10.07 13.31 -16.82
N GLU A 127 -11.06 13.79 -17.59
CA GLU A 127 -10.82 14.40 -18.90
C GLU A 127 -10.09 15.75 -18.77
N ASP A 128 -10.34 16.50 -17.68
CA ASP A 128 -9.74 17.81 -17.41
C ASP A 128 -8.24 17.75 -17.06
N VAL A 129 -7.71 16.57 -16.72
CA VAL A 129 -6.29 16.36 -16.36
C VAL A 129 -5.76 15.09 -17.03
N PRO A 130 -5.65 15.06 -18.37
CA PRO A 130 -5.29 13.84 -19.12
C PRO A 130 -3.89 13.30 -18.80
N GLU A 131 -2.96 14.16 -18.39
CA GLU A 131 -1.62 13.77 -17.98
C GLU A 131 -1.59 12.92 -16.71
N LEU A 132 -2.64 12.94 -15.88
CA LEU A 132 -2.74 12.09 -14.70
C LEU A 132 -2.70 10.60 -15.08
N ALA A 133 -3.35 10.23 -16.18
CA ALA A 133 -3.34 8.85 -16.66
C ALA A 133 -1.93 8.37 -17.02
N VAL A 134 -1.12 9.21 -17.66
CA VAL A 134 0.27 8.89 -18.02
C VAL A 134 1.12 8.77 -16.76
N ALA A 135 1.00 9.75 -15.85
CA ALA A 135 1.77 9.78 -14.60
C ALA A 135 1.47 8.56 -13.71
N VAL A 136 0.20 8.20 -13.54
CA VAL A 136 -0.24 7.01 -12.77
C VAL A 136 0.32 5.73 -13.38
N ARG A 137 0.13 5.50 -14.68
CA ARG A 137 0.62 4.28 -15.34
C ARG A 137 2.14 4.15 -15.28
N THR A 138 2.86 5.25 -15.47
CA THR A 138 4.34 5.25 -15.39
C THR A 138 4.80 4.92 -13.97
N PHE A 139 4.23 5.60 -12.96
CA PHE A 139 4.58 5.33 -11.56
C PHE A 139 4.27 3.88 -11.17
N MET A 140 3.09 3.37 -11.50
CA MET A 140 2.71 1.99 -11.17
C MET A 140 3.67 0.96 -11.80
N ALA A 141 4.04 1.14 -13.08
CA ALA A 141 4.97 0.23 -13.76
C ALA A 141 6.38 0.27 -13.16
N GLU A 142 6.86 1.44 -12.73
CA GLU A 142 8.16 1.57 -12.06
C GLU A 142 8.11 0.98 -10.64
N ALA A 143 7.05 1.26 -9.88
CA ALA A 143 6.84 0.73 -8.54
C ALA A 143 6.68 -0.79 -8.51
N GLU A 144 6.00 -1.38 -9.49
CA GLU A 144 5.84 -2.83 -9.62
C GLU A 144 7.20 -3.52 -9.82
N ARG A 145 8.07 -2.98 -10.69
CA ARG A 145 9.44 -3.51 -10.85
C ARG A 145 10.24 -3.44 -9.55
N ALA A 146 10.16 -2.32 -8.83
CA ALA A 146 10.80 -2.17 -7.53
C ALA A 146 10.25 -3.17 -6.50
N ALA A 147 8.93 -3.36 -6.45
CA ALA A 147 8.28 -4.27 -5.52
C ALA A 147 8.68 -5.73 -5.76
N HIS A 148 8.71 -6.19 -7.02
CA HIS A 148 9.20 -7.52 -7.36
C HIS A 148 10.63 -7.76 -6.87
N ALA A 149 11.52 -6.78 -7.03
CA ALA A 149 12.91 -6.89 -6.58
C ALA A 149 13.02 -6.93 -5.04
N ILE A 150 12.27 -6.08 -4.35
CA ILE A 150 12.25 -6.07 -2.88
C ILE A 150 11.70 -7.38 -2.33
N VAL A 151 10.60 -7.90 -2.90
CA VAL A 151 10.02 -9.19 -2.48
C VAL A 151 10.96 -10.35 -2.78
N ALA A 152 11.74 -10.31 -3.86
CA ALA A 152 12.79 -11.28 -4.12
C ALA A 152 13.93 -11.21 -3.09
N CYS A 153 14.33 -10.00 -2.65
CA CYS A 153 15.24 -9.82 -1.52
C CYS A 153 14.66 -10.37 -0.22
N ILE A 154 13.36 -10.19 0.02
CA ILE A 154 12.66 -10.77 1.18
C ILE A 154 12.70 -12.30 1.13
N ALA A 155 12.52 -12.92 -0.05
CA ALA A 155 12.68 -14.37 -0.19
C ALA A 155 14.08 -14.85 0.25
N LEU A 156 15.12 -14.18 -0.25
CA LEU A 156 16.51 -14.49 0.14
C LEU A 156 16.76 -14.31 1.64
N SER A 157 16.19 -13.27 2.25
CA SER A 157 16.35 -13.01 3.68
C SER A 157 15.70 -14.09 4.56
N LEU A 158 14.72 -14.79 4.02
CA LEU A 158 14.04 -15.93 4.64
C LEU A 158 14.73 -17.27 4.33
N GLY A 159 15.79 -17.27 3.52
CA GLY A 159 16.46 -18.49 3.07
C GLY A 159 15.69 -19.25 1.99
N LEU A 160 14.78 -18.59 1.30
CA LEU A 160 14.00 -19.13 0.20
C LEU A 160 14.68 -18.86 -1.15
N ASP A 161 14.26 -19.59 -2.19
CA ASP A 161 14.61 -19.25 -3.56
C ASP A 161 14.17 -17.83 -3.92
N VAL A 162 14.98 -17.12 -4.69
CA VAL A 162 14.72 -15.74 -5.11
C VAL A 162 13.39 -15.56 -5.84
N GLY A 163 12.97 -16.58 -6.59
CA GLY A 163 11.70 -16.61 -7.31
C GLY A 163 10.50 -17.10 -6.51
N TYR A 164 10.68 -17.48 -5.24
CA TYR A 164 9.64 -18.15 -4.45
C TYR A 164 8.30 -17.38 -4.45
N PHE A 165 8.33 -16.11 -4.08
CA PHE A 165 7.11 -15.30 -4.05
C PHE A 165 6.54 -15.08 -5.45
N HIS A 166 7.39 -14.82 -6.45
CA HIS A 166 6.93 -14.66 -7.82
C HIS A 166 6.17 -15.92 -8.29
N ASN A 167 6.75 -17.08 -8.14
CA ASN A 167 6.18 -18.33 -8.64
C ASN A 167 4.90 -18.74 -7.90
N ARG A 168 4.77 -18.40 -6.63
CA ARG A 168 3.68 -18.90 -5.80
C ARG A 168 2.58 -17.84 -5.56
N TYR A 169 2.93 -16.57 -5.50
CA TYR A 169 2.00 -15.52 -5.05
C TYR A 169 1.91 -14.31 -5.97
N THR A 170 2.99 -13.92 -6.66
CA THR A 170 3.06 -12.64 -7.35
C THR A 170 3.39 -12.73 -8.83
N SER A 171 3.11 -13.87 -9.49
CA SER A 171 3.17 -13.98 -10.96
C SER A 171 2.09 -13.13 -11.65
N ARG A 172 0.98 -12.91 -10.99
CA ARG A 172 -0.11 -11.98 -11.35
C ARG A 172 -0.55 -11.25 -10.08
N PRO A 173 0.24 -10.28 -9.59
CA PRO A 173 -0.02 -9.63 -8.32
C PRO A 173 -1.32 -8.84 -8.35
N THR A 174 -1.99 -8.71 -7.22
CA THR A 174 -3.04 -7.72 -7.05
C THR A 174 -2.36 -6.37 -6.82
N LEU A 175 -2.50 -5.47 -7.77
CA LEU A 175 -1.93 -4.13 -7.72
C LEU A 175 -3.02 -3.13 -7.33
N LEU A 176 -2.79 -2.41 -6.25
CA LEU A 176 -3.62 -1.28 -5.86
C LEU A 176 -2.73 -0.05 -5.71
N PHE A 177 -3.18 1.05 -6.26
CA PHE A 177 -2.49 2.31 -6.14
C PHE A 177 -3.45 3.40 -5.70
N ARG A 178 -3.01 4.27 -4.80
CA ARG A 178 -3.83 5.36 -4.29
C ARG A 178 -3.07 6.67 -4.36
N ILE A 179 -3.78 7.72 -4.64
CA ILE A 179 -3.32 9.09 -4.47
C ILE A 179 -4.17 9.71 -3.37
N PHE A 180 -3.52 10.10 -2.28
CA PHE A 180 -4.21 10.77 -1.18
C PHE A 180 -3.83 12.24 -1.13
N HIS A 181 -4.84 13.07 -1.00
CA HIS A 181 -4.73 14.49 -0.71
C HIS A 181 -5.28 14.77 0.68
N TYR A 182 -4.46 15.40 1.49
CA TYR A 182 -4.80 15.82 2.86
C TYR A 182 -4.88 17.35 2.89
N PRO A 183 -6.07 17.92 3.05
CA PRO A 183 -6.24 19.38 3.14
C PRO A 183 -5.38 19.99 4.26
N PRO A 184 -5.05 21.28 4.19
CA PRO A 184 -4.43 21.98 5.31
C PRO A 184 -5.27 21.82 6.58
N SER A 185 -4.64 21.42 7.66
CA SER A 185 -5.30 21.35 8.96
C SER A 185 -4.55 22.15 10.01
N ALA A 186 -5.26 22.63 11.01
CA ALA A 186 -4.65 23.36 12.11
C ALA A 186 -3.74 22.39 12.91
N ALA A 187 -2.64 22.91 13.45
CA ALA A 187 -1.68 22.12 14.23
C ALA A 187 -2.32 21.41 15.44
N ASN A 188 -3.42 21.96 15.97
CA ASN A 188 -4.20 21.43 17.09
C ASN A 188 -5.42 20.59 16.65
N ASP A 189 -5.62 20.32 15.35
CA ASP A 189 -6.70 19.46 14.89
C ASP A 189 -6.45 18.03 15.41
N ALA A 190 -7.41 17.48 16.14
CA ALA A 190 -7.31 16.15 16.74
C ALA A 190 -7.56 15.03 15.74
N ARG A 191 -8.11 15.32 14.56
CA ARG A 191 -8.47 14.31 13.55
C ARG A 191 -7.24 13.78 12.83
N TRP A 192 -7.31 12.52 12.46
CA TRP A 192 -6.27 11.84 11.68
C TRP A 192 -6.54 11.99 10.18
N GLY A 193 -5.48 12.18 9.41
CA GLY A 193 -5.54 12.02 7.95
C GLY A 193 -5.76 10.55 7.57
N VAL A 194 -5.06 9.63 8.28
CA VAL A 194 -5.34 8.19 8.30
C VAL A 194 -5.15 7.69 9.72
N GLY A 195 -6.17 7.06 10.28
CA GLY A 195 -6.14 6.44 11.60
C GLY A 195 -5.11 5.31 11.73
N GLU A 196 -4.86 4.83 12.95
CA GLU A 196 -3.95 3.70 13.18
C GLU A 196 -4.44 2.45 12.44
N HIS A 197 -3.59 1.86 11.58
CA HIS A 197 -3.90 0.67 10.77
C HIS A 197 -2.63 -0.09 10.42
N THR A 198 -2.81 -1.29 9.87
CA THR A 198 -1.80 -2.08 9.17
C THR A 198 -2.23 -2.26 7.72
N ASP A 199 -1.28 -2.40 6.80
CA ASP A 199 -1.57 -2.72 5.40
C ASP A 199 -1.90 -4.20 5.23
N TYR A 200 -2.66 -4.52 4.18
CA TYR A 200 -3.29 -5.83 4.05
C TYR A 200 -2.44 -6.87 3.32
N GLY A 201 -1.59 -6.43 2.40
CA GLY A 201 -0.88 -7.29 1.44
C GLY A 201 0.51 -7.75 1.87
N LEU A 202 1.40 -7.89 0.87
CA LEU A 202 2.80 -8.27 1.10
C LEU A 202 3.67 -7.06 1.40
N LEU A 203 3.61 -6.05 0.53
CA LEU A 203 4.51 -4.90 0.54
C LEU A 203 3.79 -3.64 0.09
N THR A 204 4.03 -2.55 0.79
CA THR A 204 3.65 -1.20 0.37
C THR A 204 4.89 -0.40 0.01
N LEU A 205 4.86 0.29 -1.12
CA LEU A 205 5.84 1.29 -1.53
C LEU A 205 5.17 2.65 -1.53
N LEU A 206 5.63 3.54 -0.67
CA LEU A 206 5.03 4.86 -0.48
C LEU A 206 5.99 5.96 -0.93
N ALA A 207 5.62 6.70 -1.97
CA ALA A 207 6.19 8.00 -2.24
C ALA A 207 5.45 9.07 -1.43
N GLN A 208 6.18 9.99 -0.82
CA GLN A 208 5.63 11.10 -0.03
C GLN A 208 6.07 12.43 -0.63
N ASP A 209 5.25 13.46 -0.40
CA ASP A 209 5.72 14.84 -0.55
C ASP A 209 6.57 15.27 0.65
N ASP A 210 6.94 16.54 0.71
CA ASP A 210 7.79 17.14 1.74
C ASP A 210 7.02 17.61 3.01
N ALA A 211 5.72 17.31 3.13
CA ALA A 211 4.92 17.76 4.28
C ALA A 211 5.10 16.88 5.54
N GLY A 212 5.48 15.62 5.38
CA GLY A 212 5.68 14.70 6.51
C GLY A 212 4.38 14.16 7.11
N GLY A 213 4.41 13.82 8.41
CA GLY A 213 3.25 13.41 9.19
C GLY A 213 2.93 11.90 9.19
N LEU A 214 3.77 11.06 8.59
CA LEU A 214 3.70 9.61 8.76
C LEU A 214 4.34 9.21 10.08
N GLN A 215 3.65 8.42 10.88
CA GLN A 215 4.13 7.86 12.15
C GLN A 215 4.03 6.35 12.14
N VAL A 216 5.10 5.69 12.59
CA VAL A 216 5.22 4.23 12.69
C VAL A 216 5.30 3.82 14.16
N LYS A 217 4.56 2.78 14.54
CA LYS A 217 4.53 2.30 15.92
C LYS A 217 5.74 1.40 16.20
N THR A 218 6.56 1.78 17.15
CA THR A 218 7.70 0.97 17.63
C THR A 218 7.46 0.47 19.04
N ALA A 219 8.38 -0.34 19.55
CA ALA A 219 8.35 -0.79 20.95
C ALA A 219 8.45 0.39 21.95
N HIS A 220 8.98 1.53 21.51
CA HIS A 220 9.22 2.72 22.34
C HIS A 220 8.17 3.83 22.12
N GLY A 221 7.19 3.61 21.27
CA GLY A 221 6.13 4.57 20.96
C GLY A 221 6.03 4.89 19.47
N TRP A 222 5.51 6.07 19.15
CA TRP A 222 5.35 6.52 17.76
C TRP A 222 6.62 7.20 17.25
N LEU A 223 7.15 6.68 16.17
CA LEU A 223 8.32 7.19 15.48
C LEU A 223 7.88 7.97 14.23
N GLU A 224 8.35 9.21 14.08
CA GLU A 224 8.15 9.96 12.84
C GLU A 224 8.95 9.34 11.69
N ALA A 225 8.32 9.22 10.53
CA ALA A 225 8.94 8.82 9.28
C ALA A 225 8.99 10.04 8.32
N PRO A 226 9.94 10.98 8.53
CA PRO A 226 10.03 12.19 7.73
C PRO A 226 10.32 11.88 6.26
N PRO A 227 9.89 12.73 5.31
CA PRO A 227 10.28 12.59 3.92
C PRO A 227 11.78 12.69 3.75
N ILE A 228 12.37 11.73 3.06
CA ILE A 228 13.77 11.74 2.65
C ILE A 228 13.81 11.80 1.13
N PRO A 229 14.50 12.78 0.51
CA PRO A 229 14.55 12.87 -0.94
C PRO A 229 15.04 11.57 -1.59
N GLU A 230 14.49 11.25 -2.76
CA GLU A 230 14.85 10.08 -3.56
C GLU A 230 14.69 8.72 -2.86
N THR A 231 13.82 8.65 -1.85
CA THR A 231 13.46 7.40 -1.19
C THR A 231 11.98 7.06 -1.34
N LEU A 232 11.67 5.77 -1.28
CA LEU A 232 10.34 5.27 -0.98
C LEU A 232 10.32 4.75 0.46
N VAL A 233 9.27 5.03 1.22
CA VAL A 233 9.00 4.29 2.45
C VAL A 233 8.43 2.93 2.06
N CYS A 234 9.03 1.87 2.59
CA CYS A 234 8.59 0.50 2.37
C CYS A 234 8.12 -0.10 3.67
N ASN A 235 6.96 -0.75 3.66
CA ASN A 235 6.50 -1.53 4.81
C ASN A 235 5.87 -2.85 4.38
N ILE A 236 5.96 -3.82 5.26
CA ILE A 236 5.32 -5.12 5.09
C ILE A 236 3.87 -5.06 5.59
N GLY A 237 3.02 -5.83 4.92
CA GLY A 237 1.61 -5.93 5.27
C GLY A 237 1.24 -7.25 5.97
N ASP A 238 -0.03 -7.36 6.29
CA ASP A 238 -0.61 -8.47 7.06
C ASP A 238 -0.36 -9.85 6.42
N MET A 239 -0.35 -9.93 5.08
CA MET A 239 -0.11 -11.22 4.41
C MET A 239 1.33 -11.69 4.56
N LEU A 240 2.33 -10.81 4.51
CA LEU A 240 3.70 -11.22 4.75
C LEU A 240 3.93 -11.61 6.23
N ASP A 241 3.28 -10.91 7.17
CA ASP A 241 3.23 -11.29 8.59
C ASP A 241 2.62 -12.69 8.75
N ARG A 242 1.46 -12.94 8.14
CA ARG A 242 0.77 -14.25 8.16
C ARG A 242 1.62 -15.36 7.56
N LEU A 243 2.19 -15.14 6.37
CA LEU A 243 3.02 -16.12 5.67
C LEU A 243 4.27 -16.51 6.46
N THR A 244 4.91 -15.53 7.11
CA THR A 244 6.12 -15.74 7.91
C THR A 244 5.84 -16.21 9.34
N GLY A 245 4.57 -16.41 9.71
CA GLY A 245 4.19 -16.82 11.06
C GLY A 245 4.63 -15.83 12.13
N GLY A 246 4.58 -14.53 11.87
CA GLY A 246 4.97 -13.47 12.81
C GLY A 246 6.47 -13.23 12.88
N TYR A 247 7.30 -13.87 12.04
CA TYR A 247 8.73 -13.60 11.98
C TYR A 247 9.03 -12.20 11.45
N TYR A 248 8.30 -11.76 10.42
CA TYR A 248 8.18 -10.37 9.99
C TYR A 248 6.81 -9.87 10.41
N ARG A 249 6.75 -8.68 10.98
CA ARG A 249 5.51 -8.17 11.56
C ARG A 249 4.99 -6.98 10.79
N SER A 250 3.72 -7.06 10.42
CA SER A 250 2.98 -5.90 9.94
C SER A 250 2.84 -4.88 11.08
N THR A 251 3.34 -3.67 10.85
CA THR A 251 3.49 -2.67 11.90
C THR A 251 2.42 -1.58 11.77
N PRO A 252 1.68 -1.28 12.85
CA PRO A 252 0.72 -0.20 12.85
C PRO A 252 1.36 1.14 12.54
N HIS A 253 0.69 1.92 11.70
CA HIS A 253 1.10 3.26 11.32
C HIS A 253 -0.12 4.17 11.14
N ARG A 254 0.11 5.46 11.10
CA ARG A 254 -0.92 6.48 11.00
C ARG A 254 -0.39 7.75 10.35
N VAL A 255 -1.28 8.61 9.89
CA VAL A 255 -0.91 9.85 9.22
C VAL A 255 -1.65 11.04 9.83
N ARG A 256 -0.93 12.13 10.06
CA ARG A 256 -1.50 13.40 10.46
C ARG A 256 -0.84 14.55 9.69
N ASN A 257 -1.64 15.34 8.99
CA ASN A 257 -1.12 16.54 8.36
C ASN A 257 -1.11 17.69 9.38
N THR A 258 0.05 17.99 9.93
CA THR A 258 0.26 19.13 10.85
C THR A 258 1.09 20.25 10.22
N SER A 259 1.34 20.17 8.92
CA SER A 259 2.21 21.11 8.21
C SER A 259 1.57 22.48 7.97
N GLY A 260 0.25 22.61 8.12
CA GLY A 260 -0.50 23.82 7.78
C GLY A 260 -0.66 24.06 6.28
N ARG A 261 -0.22 23.14 5.44
CA ARG A 261 -0.33 23.15 3.97
C ARG A 261 -0.89 21.83 3.45
N GLU A 262 -1.21 21.78 2.18
CA GLU A 262 -1.64 20.55 1.52
C GLU A 262 -0.53 19.49 1.59
N ARG A 263 -0.92 18.23 1.73
CA ARG A 263 -0.05 17.07 1.75
C ARG A 263 -0.53 16.04 0.73
N TYR A 264 0.42 15.42 0.03
CA TYR A 264 0.16 14.33 -0.91
C TYR A 264 0.91 13.07 -0.51
N SER A 265 0.30 11.92 -0.73
CA SER A 265 0.99 10.63 -0.60
C SER A 265 0.49 9.63 -1.64
N PHE A 266 1.39 8.73 -2.05
CA PHE A 266 1.23 7.85 -3.20
C PHE A 266 1.56 6.41 -2.82
N PRO A 267 0.71 5.74 -2.01
CA PRO A 267 0.94 4.36 -1.63
C PRO A 267 0.61 3.40 -2.79
N PHE A 268 1.57 2.58 -3.14
CA PHE A 268 1.44 1.48 -4.08
C PHE A 268 1.49 0.16 -3.30
N PHE A 269 0.44 -0.63 -3.39
CA PHE A 269 0.29 -1.92 -2.71
C PHE A 269 0.59 -3.04 -3.70
N PHE A 270 1.53 -3.89 -3.31
CA PHE A 270 1.97 -5.04 -4.08
C PHE A 270 1.63 -6.31 -3.30
N ASP A 271 0.59 -6.98 -3.75
CA ASP A 271 -0.10 -8.01 -2.98
C ASP A 271 -0.09 -9.35 -3.70
N PRO A 272 -0.40 -10.48 -3.01
CA PRO A 272 -0.57 -11.76 -3.67
C PRO A 272 -1.58 -11.70 -4.80
N ALA A 273 -1.51 -12.63 -5.75
CA ALA A 273 -2.59 -12.85 -6.71
C ALA A 273 -3.92 -12.97 -5.97
N PHE A 274 -4.98 -12.41 -6.53
CA PHE A 274 -6.28 -12.34 -5.87
C PHE A 274 -6.83 -13.72 -5.49
N ASP A 275 -6.55 -14.74 -6.29
CA ASP A 275 -6.93 -16.14 -6.11
C ASP A 275 -5.85 -16.99 -5.39
N ALA A 276 -4.76 -16.38 -4.91
CA ALA A 276 -3.71 -17.11 -4.23
C ALA A 276 -4.14 -17.58 -2.84
N GLU A 277 -4.03 -18.88 -2.59
CA GLU A 277 -4.24 -19.45 -1.26
C GLU A 277 -3.11 -19.08 -0.31
N ILE A 278 -3.46 -18.60 0.88
CA ILE A 278 -2.51 -18.10 1.87
C ILE A 278 -2.11 -19.21 2.84
N GLU A 279 -0.94 -19.80 2.60
CA GLU A 279 -0.36 -20.87 3.41
C GLU A 279 0.94 -20.43 4.10
N PRO A 280 1.21 -20.88 5.34
CA PRO A 280 2.46 -20.57 6.01
C PRO A 280 3.69 -21.00 5.20
N LEU A 281 4.75 -20.19 5.22
CA LEU A 281 6.01 -20.51 4.56
C LEU A 281 6.73 -21.71 5.24
N PRO A 282 7.46 -22.55 4.48
CA PRO A 282 8.12 -23.74 5.04
C PRO A 282 9.45 -23.42 5.73
N VAL A 283 9.62 -22.23 6.29
CA VAL A 283 10.95 -21.74 6.66
C VAL A 283 11.24 -21.66 8.15
N ARG A 284 10.25 -21.51 9.02
CA ARG A 284 10.45 -21.41 10.47
C ARG A 284 9.21 -21.84 11.25
N ALA A 285 9.41 -22.25 12.50
CA ALA A 285 8.29 -22.42 13.42
C ALA A 285 7.57 -21.07 13.63
N SER A 286 6.25 -21.12 13.66
CA SER A 286 5.43 -19.94 13.95
C SER A 286 5.81 -19.32 15.30
N LEU A 287 6.04 -18.01 15.31
CA LEU A 287 6.26 -17.21 16.51
C LEU A 287 4.95 -16.56 16.97
N THR A 288 3.83 -16.93 16.35
CA THR A 288 2.56 -16.23 16.48
C THR A 288 2.00 -16.29 17.88
N LYS A 289 1.71 -15.10 18.39
CA LYS A 289 0.74 -14.91 19.48
C LYS A 289 -0.47 -14.21 18.88
N ASP A 290 -1.64 -14.51 19.40
CA ASP A 290 -2.83 -13.74 19.05
C ASP A 290 -2.64 -12.26 19.47
N ASP A 291 -2.53 -11.37 18.51
CA ASP A 291 -2.38 -9.93 18.67
C ASP A 291 -3.67 -9.15 18.34
N SER A 292 -4.77 -9.85 18.09
CA SER A 292 -6.06 -9.26 17.72
C SER A 292 -6.52 -8.17 18.68
N ALA A 293 -6.23 -8.31 19.96
CA ALA A 293 -6.60 -7.30 20.96
C ALA A 293 -5.96 -5.92 20.71
N THR A 294 -4.80 -5.89 20.03
CA THR A 294 -4.04 -4.66 19.73
C THR A 294 -4.29 -4.13 18.31
N ARG A 295 -4.93 -4.93 17.44
CA ARG A 295 -5.27 -4.51 16.07
C ARG A 295 -6.54 -3.67 16.07
N TRP A 296 -6.59 -2.69 15.19
CA TRP A 296 -7.75 -1.78 15.08
C TRP A 296 -9.07 -2.52 14.80
N ASP A 297 -9.04 -3.57 13.98
CA ASP A 297 -10.20 -4.33 13.54
C ASP A 297 -10.45 -5.62 14.37
N LYS A 298 -9.66 -5.82 15.43
CA LYS A 298 -9.72 -6.99 16.32
C LYS A 298 -9.58 -8.33 15.61
N SER A 299 -9.00 -8.35 14.41
CA SER A 299 -8.80 -9.58 13.63
C SER A 299 -7.49 -10.25 13.98
N ASN A 300 -7.51 -11.58 14.17
CA ASN A 300 -6.31 -12.38 14.24
C ASN A 300 -5.88 -12.78 12.82
N VAL A 301 -4.85 -12.12 12.27
CA VAL A 301 -4.37 -12.38 10.92
C VAL A 301 -3.83 -13.81 10.75
N HIS A 302 -3.31 -14.40 11.84
CA HIS A 302 -2.70 -15.72 11.82
C HIS A 302 -3.70 -16.87 11.78
N SER A 303 -4.96 -16.61 12.17
CA SER A 303 -6.05 -17.58 12.06
C SER A 303 -6.72 -17.59 10.68
N PHE A 304 -6.39 -16.63 9.82
CA PHE A 304 -6.98 -16.57 8.48
C PHE A 304 -6.56 -17.76 7.61
N SER A 305 -7.51 -18.32 6.88
CA SER A 305 -7.33 -19.32 5.82
C SER A 305 -8.22 -18.98 4.64
N GLY A 306 -7.77 -19.25 3.41
CA GLY A 306 -8.47 -18.93 2.17
C GLY A 306 -7.63 -18.10 1.23
N SER A 307 -8.26 -17.54 0.19
CA SER A 307 -7.59 -16.74 -0.82
C SER A 307 -7.24 -15.34 -0.31
N TYR A 308 -6.24 -14.71 -0.92
CA TYR A 308 -5.94 -13.30 -0.65
C TYR A 308 -7.15 -12.40 -0.92
N GLY A 309 -7.91 -12.70 -1.99
CA GLY A 309 -9.10 -11.96 -2.35
C GLY A 309 -10.16 -11.95 -1.24
N ASP A 310 -10.39 -13.09 -0.59
CA ASP A 310 -11.33 -13.18 0.54
C ASP A 310 -10.89 -12.30 1.71
N TYR A 311 -9.57 -12.31 2.01
CA TYR A 311 -9.01 -11.45 3.04
C TYR A 311 -9.18 -9.96 2.71
N LEU A 312 -8.78 -9.58 1.49
CA LEU A 312 -8.84 -8.19 1.02
C LEU A 312 -10.27 -7.66 1.04
N LEU A 313 -11.23 -8.42 0.50
CA LEU A 313 -12.64 -8.04 0.50
C LEU A 313 -13.20 -7.89 1.92
N GLY A 314 -12.82 -8.78 2.84
CA GLY A 314 -13.20 -8.67 4.23
C GLY A 314 -12.68 -7.38 4.91
N LYS A 315 -11.50 -6.90 4.53
CA LYS A 315 -10.91 -5.65 5.04
C LYS A 315 -11.55 -4.42 4.40
N VAL A 316 -11.68 -4.43 3.07
CA VAL A 316 -12.26 -3.30 2.31
C VAL A 316 -13.71 -3.05 2.72
N ALA A 317 -14.47 -4.11 3.01
CA ALA A 317 -15.84 -4.00 3.50
C ALA A 317 -15.97 -3.24 4.84
N LYS A 318 -14.93 -3.26 5.67
CA LYS A 318 -14.90 -2.50 6.94
C LYS A 318 -14.63 -1.02 6.71
N VAL A 319 -13.82 -0.69 5.71
CA VAL A 319 -13.39 0.69 5.41
C VAL A 319 -14.42 1.41 4.54
N PHE A 320 -15.12 0.68 3.65
CA PHE A 320 -16.18 1.17 2.78
C PHE A 320 -17.46 0.34 2.92
N PRO A 321 -18.23 0.50 4.00
CA PRO A 321 -19.41 -0.34 4.24
C PRO A 321 -20.48 -0.22 3.15
N ASN A 322 -20.57 0.92 2.45
CA ASN A 322 -21.54 1.13 1.38
C ASN A 322 -21.18 0.35 0.12
N LEU A 323 -19.89 0.30 -0.25
CA LEU A 323 -19.43 -0.47 -1.40
C LEU A 323 -19.48 -1.98 -1.16
N ALA A 324 -19.40 -2.43 0.09
CA ALA A 324 -19.52 -3.84 0.45
C ALA A 324 -20.87 -4.46 0.06
N ARG A 325 -21.93 -3.65 -0.07
CA ARG A 325 -23.26 -4.13 -0.50
C ARG A 325 -23.27 -4.52 -1.97
N ASP A 326 -22.47 -3.84 -2.80
CA ASP A 326 -22.42 -4.05 -4.24
C ASP A 326 -21.50 -5.22 -4.64
N VAL A 327 -20.65 -5.65 -3.71
CA VAL A 327 -19.62 -6.68 -3.93
C VAL A 327 -20.02 -8.03 -3.33
N ARG A 328 -21.14 -8.14 -2.61
CA ARG A 328 -21.62 -9.44 -2.11
C ARG A 328 -21.73 -10.40 -3.26
N ILE A 329 -20.73 -11.26 -3.37
CA ILE A 329 -20.76 -12.47 -4.17
C ILE A 329 -21.95 -13.25 -3.63
N SER A 330 -22.95 -13.49 -4.50
CA SER A 330 -23.94 -14.53 -4.26
C SER A 330 -23.14 -15.81 -4.00
N SER A 331 -23.17 -16.23 -2.75
CA SER A 331 -22.66 -17.53 -2.28
C SER A 331 -23.36 -18.67 -3.01
#